data_b1997da896d753dcc429c243af81e0e9
#
_entry.id   b1997da896d753dcc429c243af81e0e9
#
_cell.length_a   1.000
_cell.length_b   1.000
_cell.length_c   1.000
_cell.angle_alpha   90.00
_cell.angle_beta   90.00
_cell.angle_gamma   90.00
#
_symmetry.space_group_name_H-M   'P 1'
#
loop_
_entity.id
_entity.type
_entity.pdbx_description
1 polymer ?
#
loop_
_entity_poly.entity_id
_entity_poly.type
_entity_poly.pdbx_seq_one_letter_code
_entity_poly.pdbx_strand_id
1 'polypeptide(L)'
;MGKSLFIAEKPSVAQEFAKALKINGRKSDGYIESDNAIVTWCVGHLVTMSYPDAYDPSLKRWSMDTLPFLPREFKYQVIDDVKKQFKTVKGLLNRADVDTIYVCTDSGREGEYIYRLVEQEANVKGKQRRRVWIDSQTEEEIIRGVREAKDLSEYDNLAASAYLRAKEDYLMGINFSRVLTLKYGPAVASYLHEKRAVLSVGRVMTCVLGMVVRREREIRSFVKTPFYRVLGTFHVPGTEDSTISAEWKAVDGSRYFGT
;
A
#
# COMPACT_ATOMS: atom_id res chain seq x y z
N MET A 1 12.71 32.75 -10.45
CA MET A 1 12.08 31.79 -9.55
C MET A 1 12.28 30.42 -10.13
N GLY A 2 12.74 29.45 -9.34
CA GLY A 2 12.85 28.08 -9.80
C GLY A 2 11.49 27.40 -9.95
N LYS A 3 11.48 26.24 -10.58
CA LYS A 3 10.27 25.46 -10.81
C LYS A 3 9.85 24.68 -9.55
N SER A 4 8.55 24.50 -9.41
CA SER A 4 7.96 23.57 -8.46
C SER A 4 7.82 22.17 -9.10
N LEU A 5 8.28 21.14 -8.41
CA LEU A 5 8.12 19.75 -8.84
C LEU A 5 7.08 19.06 -7.95
N PHE A 6 6.04 18.52 -8.56
CA PHE A 6 5.01 17.71 -7.90
C PHE A 6 5.27 16.23 -8.21
N ILE A 7 5.43 15.40 -7.19
CA ILE A 7 5.63 13.96 -7.36
C ILE A 7 4.47 13.18 -6.75
N ALA A 8 3.69 12.53 -7.60
CA ALA A 8 2.55 11.70 -7.20
C ALA A 8 2.95 10.21 -7.09
N GLU A 9 2.10 9.40 -6.48
CA GLU A 9 2.33 7.96 -6.36
C GLU A 9 2.05 7.20 -7.67
N LYS A 10 1.08 7.69 -8.47
CA LYS A 10 0.61 7.03 -9.69
C LYS A 10 0.39 8.03 -10.82
N PRO A 11 0.47 7.60 -12.10
CA PRO A 11 0.24 8.48 -13.25
C PRO A 11 -1.13 9.15 -13.24
N SER A 12 -2.20 8.45 -12.83
CA SER A 12 -3.54 9.00 -12.75
C SER A 12 -3.64 10.15 -11.76
N VAL A 13 -3.05 9.99 -10.58
CA VAL A 13 -3.00 11.03 -9.53
C VAL A 13 -2.22 12.24 -10.03
N ALA A 14 -1.09 12.03 -10.72
CA ALA A 14 -0.31 13.12 -11.31
C ALA A 14 -1.13 13.94 -12.32
N GLN A 15 -1.98 13.29 -13.12
CA GLN A 15 -2.86 13.97 -14.06
C GLN A 15 -3.93 14.82 -13.35
N GLU A 16 -4.49 14.33 -12.25
CA GLU A 16 -5.45 15.13 -11.45
C GLU A 16 -4.76 16.36 -10.82
N PHE A 17 -3.53 16.21 -10.31
CA PHE A 17 -2.75 17.35 -9.84
C PHE A 17 -2.45 18.35 -10.97
N ALA A 18 -2.03 17.89 -12.15
CA ALA A 18 -1.77 18.77 -13.29
C ALA A 18 -3.02 19.53 -13.71
N LYS A 19 -4.19 18.87 -13.72
CA LYS A 19 -5.49 19.47 -14.05
C LYS A 19 -5.91 20.49 -12.99
N ALA A 20 -5.93 20.12 -11.72
CA ALA A 20 -6.35 20.98 -10.61
C ALA A 20 -5.48 22.24 -10.49
N LEU A 21 -4.18 22.10 -10.69
CA LEU A 21 -3.20 23.21 -10.63
C LEU A 21 -3.05 23.96 -11.96
N LYS A 22 -3.85 23.60 -12.98
CA LYS A 22 -3.83 24.20 -14.34
C LYS A 22 -2.44 24.18 -14.96
N ILE A 23 -1.65 23.13 -14.72
CA ILE A 23 -0.33 22.94 -15.29
C ILE A 23 -0.50 22.40 -16.71
N ASN A 24 -0.71 23.33 -17.64
CA ASN A 24 -0.84 23.06 -19.07
C ASN A 24 0.56 23.01 -19.70
N GLY A 25 1.19 21.86 -19.65
CA GLY A 25 2.57 21.70 -20.09
C GLY A 25 2.75 20.64 -21.18
N ARG A 26 3.99 20.54 -21.66
CA ARG A 26 4.39 19.51 -22.59
C ARG A 26 4.44 18.14 -21.88
N LYS A 27 3.72 17.17 -22.42
CA LYS A 27 3.81 15.78 -21.97
C LYS A 27 5.11 15.16 -22.47
N SER A 28 5.88 14.59 -21.55
CA SER A 28 7.11 13.86 -21.82
C SER A 28 7.00 12.45 -21.23
N ASP A 29 7.98 11.60 -21.50
CA ASP A 29 7.99 10.25 -20.97
C ASP A 29 8.27 10.30 -19.45
N GLY A 30 7.24 10.04 -18.65
CA GLY A 30 7.30 10.02 -17.19
C GLY A 30 7.02 11.35 -16.49
N TYR A 31 6.68 12.44 -17.19
CA TYR A 31 6.34 13.72 -16.56
C TYR A 31 5.58 14.69 -17.49
N ILE A 32 5.01 15.74 -16.92
CA ILE A 32 4.41 16.88 -17.60
C ILE A 32 5.17 18.13 -17.14
N GLU A 33 5.58 19.00 -18.07
CA GLU A 33 6.35 20.19 -17.74
C GLU A 33 5.76 21.44 -18.36
N SER A 34 5.61 22.49 -17.54
CA SER A 34 5.29 23.86 -17.95
C SER A 34 6.45 24.82 -17.61
N ASP A 35 6.27 26.10 -17.85
CA ASP A 35 7.32 27.09 -17.55
C ASP A 35 7.67 27.15 -16.07
N ASN A 36 6.70 26.97 -15.17
CA ASN A 36 6.86 27.16 -13.73
C ASN A 36 6.76 25.86 -12.91
N ALA A 37 6.31 24.76 -13.50
CA ALA A 37 6.00 23.56 -12.76
C ALA A 37 6.29 22.28 -13.58
N ILE A 38 6.63 21.23 -12.83
CA ILE A 38 6.80 19.88 -13.35
C ILE A 38 5.92 18.96 -12.51
N VAL A 39 5.20 18.05 -13.16
CA VAL A 39 4.45 16.98 -12.48
C VAL A 39 5.00 15.65 -12.94
N THR A 40 5.46 14.83 -12.01
CA THR A 40 5.95 13.48 -12.26
C THR A 40 5.27 12.49 -11.30
N TRP A 41 5.58 11.21 -11.45
CA TRP A 41 4.93 10.17 -10.67
C TRP A 41 5.86 8.98 -10.43
N CYS A 42 5.58 8.28 -9.35
CA CYS A 42 5.98 6.90 -9.17
C CYS A 42 5.00 5.97 -9.92
N VAL A 43 5.26 4.69 -9.91
CA VAL A 43 4.33 3.65 -10.39
C VAL A 43 4.04 2.65 -9.27
N GLY A 44 3.76 3.19 -8.07
CA GLY A 44 3.89 2.52 -6.81
C GLY A 44 5.36 2.58 -6.35
N HIS A 45 5.89 1.48 -5.82
CA HIS A 45 7.29 1.43 -5.42
C HIS A 45 8.25 1.50 -6.60
N LEU A 46 9.21 2.43 -6.56
CA LEU A 46 10.36 2.49 -7.46
C LEU A 46 11.61 1.85 -6.84
N VAL A 47 11.64 1.80 -5.51
CA VAL A 47 12.76 1.30 -4.70
C VAL A 47 12.23 0.27 -3.72
N THR A 48 13.02 -0.75 -3.47
CA THR A 48 12.70 -1.83 -2.51
C THR A 48 13.93 -2.19 -1.69
N MET A 49 13.74 -2.91 -0.59
CA MET A 49 14.87 -3.53 0.13
C MET A 49 15.50 -4.62 -0.73
N SER A 50 16.83 -4.67 -0.73
CA SER A 50 17.59 -5.65 -1.50
C SER A 50 17.40 -7.06 -0.94
N TYR A 51 17.36 -8.06 -1.82
CA TYR A 51 17.33 -9.46 -1.41
C TYR A 51 18.61 -9.89 -0.69
N PRO A 52 18.58 -10.98 0.11
CA PRO A 52 19.74 -11.45 0.86
C PRO A 52 21.02 -11.69 0.04
N ASP A 53 20.90 -12.09 -1.22
CA ASP A 53 22.03 -12.27 -2.13
C ASP A 53 22.77 -10.99 -2.50
N ALA A 54 22.17 -9.82 -2.31
CA ALA A 54 22.86 -8.53 -2.42
C ALA A 54 23.80 -8.25 -1.22
N TYR A 55 23.65 -8.99 -0.12
CA TYR A 55 24.52 -8.92 1.06
C TYR A 55 25.64 -9.94 0.97
N ASP A 56 25.30 -11.16 0.59
CA ASP A 56 26.21 -12.28 0.37
C ASP A 56 25.65 -13.18 -0.75
N PRO A 57 26.37 -13.39 -1.86
CA PRO A 57 25.91 -14.24 -2.95
C PRO A 57 25.56 -15.69 -2.54
N SER A 58 26.14 -16.22 -1.46
CA SER A 58 25.82 -17.54 -0.93
C SER A 58 24.37 -17.65 -0.45
N LEU A 59 23.76 -16.53 -0.03
CA LEU A 59 22.37 -16.45 0.45
C LEU A 59 21.33 -16.54 -0.68
N LYS A 60 21.77 -16.61 -1.95
CA LYS A 60 20.89 -16.91 -3.08
C LYS A 60 20.30 -18.32 -2.97
N ARG A 61 21.10 -19.28 -2.49
CA ARG A 61 20.63 -20.64 -2.18
C ARG A 61 20.04 -20.67 -0.78
N TRP A 62 18.79 -21.09 -0.68
CA TRP A 62 18.12 -21.21 0.61
C TRP A 62 18.63 -22.44 1.36
N SER A 63 19.06 -22.26 2.62
CA SER A 63 19.50 -23.31 3.53
C SER A 63 19.05 -22.97 4.95
N MET A 64 18.79 -24.00 5.76
CA MET A 64 18.51 -23.79 7.19
C MET A 64 19.72 -23.22 7.94
N ASP A 65 20.95 -23.53 7.48
CA ASP A 65 22.18 -23.08 8.11
C ASP A 65 22.43 -21.57 7.95
N THR A 66 21.74 -20.93 6.99
CA THR A 66 21.85 -19.50 6.72
C THR A 66 20.70 -18.68 7.32
N LEU A 67 19.91 -19.29 8.18
CA LEU A 67 18.78 -18.64 8.85
C LEU A 67 19.03 -18.55 10.37
N PRO A 68 18.56 -17.50 11.03
CA PRO A 68 17.83 -16.35 10.46
C PRO A 68 18.75 -15.37 9.72
N PHE A 69 18.26 -14.79 8.61
CA PHE A 69 18.91 -13.67 7.95
C PHE A 69 18.54 -12.37 8.69
N LEU A 70 19.54 -11.75 9.33
CA LEU A 70 19.38 -10.53 10.13
C LEU A 70 20.48 -9.52 9.75
N PRO A 71 20.27 -8.69 8.70
CA PRO A 71 21.27 -7.73 8.29
C PRO A 71 21.42 -6.61 9.33
N ARG A 72 22.65 -6.18 9.58
CA ARG A 72 22.93 -5.04 10.47
C ARG A 72 22.47 -3.72 9.84
N GLU A 73 22.67 -3.59 8.52
CA GLU A 73 22.25 -2.45 7.73
C GLU A 73 21.36 -2.93 6.58
N PHE A 74 20.27 -2.21 6.35
CA PHE A 74 19.35 -2.53 5.26
C PHE A 74 19.81 -1.86 3.97
N LYS A 75 20.05 -2.64 2.93
CA LYS A 75 20.36 -2.17 1.58
C LYS A 75 19.07 -2.00 0.79
N TYR A 76 19.05 -0.99 -0.05
CA TYR A 76 17.94 -0.70 -0.95
C TYR A 76 18.40 -0.77 -2.39
N GLN A 77 17.49 -1.00 -3.29
CA GLN A 77 17.75 -1.07 -4.72
C GLN A 77 16.55 -0.60 -5.52
N VAL A 78 16.83 -0.04 -6.70
CA VAL A 78 15.79 0.29 -7.67
C VAL A 78 15.23 -1.00 -8.26
N ILE A 79 13.91 -1.10 -8.34
CA ILE A 79 13.19 -2.24 -8.92
C ILE A 79 13.46 -2.25 -10.43
N ASP A 80 13.84 -3.41 -10.98
CA ASP A 80 14.32 -3.56 -12.35
C ASP A 80 13.30 -3.09 -13.40
N ASP A 81 12.05 -3.48 -13.25
CA ASP A 81 10.97 -3.17 -14.20
C ASP A 81 10.63 -1.68 -14.29
N VAL A 82 11.02 -0.89 -13.29
CA VAL A 82 10.70 0.54 -13.20
C VAL A 82 11.94 1.44 -13.24
N LYS A 83 13.10 0.90 -13.57
CA LYS A 83 14.36 1.64 -13.66
C LYS A 83 14.28 2.87 -14.56
N LYS A 84 13.53 2.78 -15.65
CA LYS A 84 13.35 3.89 -16.59
C LYS A 84 12.63 5.07 -15.89
N GLN A 85 11.52 4.80 -15.20
CA GLN A 85 10.79 5.82 -14.47
C GLN A 85 11.61 6.38 -13.31
N PHE A 86 12.31 5.52 -12.56
CA PHE A 86 13.22 5.99 -11.51
C PHE A 86 14.28 6.93 -12.04
N LYS A 87 14.90 6.64 -13.20
CA LYS A 87 15.90 7.52 -13.84
C LYS A 87 15.30 8.89 -14.17
N THR A 88 14.09 8.91 -14.73
CA THR A 88 13.36 10.16 -15.01
C THR A 88 13.12 10.95 -13.72
N VAL A 89 12.54 10.32 -12.70
CA VAL A 89 12.25 10.95 -11.40
C VAL A 89 13.53 11.47 -10.73
N LYS A 90 14.59 10.65 -10.68
CA LYS A 90 15.89 11.05 -10.13
C LYS A 90 16.46 12.25 -10.86
N GLY A 91 16.38 12.28 -12.19
CA GLY A 91 16.83 13.41 -12.99
C GLY A 91 16.07 14.70 -12.63
N LEU A 92 14.75 14.62 -12.55
CA LEU A 92 13.87 15.76 -12.22
C LEU A 92 14.09 16.29 -10.80
N LEU A 93 14.18 15.42 -9.81
CA LEU A 93 14.42 15.78 -8.41
C LEU A 93 15.74 16.54 -8.21
N ASN A 94 16.75 16.26 -9.05
CA ASN A 94 18.08 16.86 -8.96
C ASN A 94 18.31 18.00 -9.97
N ARG A 95 17.29 18.44 -10.73
CA ARG A 95 17.42 19.56 -11.67
C ARG A 95 17.78 20.85 -10.95
N ALA A 96 18.68 21.62 -11.53
CA ALA A 96 19.15 22.89 -10.94
C ALA A 96 18.06 23.96 -10.89
N ASP A 97 17.11 23.92 -11.85
CA ASP A 97 15.99 24.85 -11.93
C ASP A 97 14.75 24.45 -11.09
N VAL A 98 14.83 23.35 -10.34
CA VAL A 98 13.80 22.93 -9.36
C VAL A 98 14.21 23.43 -7.97
N ASP A 99 13.41 24.28 -7.36
CA ASP A 99 13.65 24.81 -6.01
C ASP A 99 12.84 24.03 -4.95
N THR A 100 11.60 23.75 -5.25
CA THR A 100 10.65 23.14 -4.30
C THR A 100 10.08 21.83 -4.85
N ILE A 101 10.09 20.80 -4.00
CA ILE A 101 9.47 19.50 -4.28
C ILE A 101 8.22 19.38 -3.42
N TYR A 102 7.06 19.23 -4.07
CA TYR A 102 5.80 18.88 -3.44
C TYR A 102 5.59 17.38 -3.49
N VAL A 103 5.54 16.77 -2.31
CA VAL A 103 5.36 15.32 -2.13
C VAL A 103 3.86 15.03 -2.10
N CYS A 104 3.34 14.50 -3.20
CA CYS A 104 1.93 14.24 -3.45
C CYS A 104 1.60 12.74 -3.51
N THR A 105 2.42 11.90 -2.88
CA THR A 105 2.09 10.49 -2.67
C THR A 105 0.95 10.36 -1.67
N ASP A 106 0.27 9.21 -1.66
CA ASP A 106 -0.92 8.99 -0.83
C ASP A 106 -0.69 9.40 0.64
N SER A 107 -1.73 9.97 1.27
CA SER A 107 -1.68 10.49 2.65
C SER A 107 -1.70 9.34 3.65
N GLY A 108 -0.52 8.78 3.92
CA GLY A 108 -0.36 7.64 4.80
C GLY A 108 1.08 7.16 4.89
N ARG A 109 1.30 6.14 5.73
CA ARG A 109 2.64 5.55 5.94
C ARG A 109 3.24 5.01 4.66
N GLU A 110 2.44 4.40 3.79
CA GLU A 110 2.92 3.80 2.55
C GLU A 110 3.41 4.87 1.56
N GLY A 111 2.60 5.91 1.32
CA GLY A 111 2.99 7.00 0.44
C GLY A 111 4.21 7.78 0.96
N GLU A 112 4.34 7.93 2.29
CA GLU A 112 5.53 8.51 2.90
C GLU A 112 6.76 7.64 2.66
N TYR A 113 6.64 6.32 2.83
CA TYR A 113 7.72 5.36 2.60
C TYR A 113 8.18 5.35 1.15
N ILE A 114 7.24 5.33 0.19
CA ILE A 114 7.54 5.36 -1.25
C ILE A 114 8.40 6.57 -1.59
N TYR A 115 7.99 7.77 -1.16
CA TYR A 115 8.73 8.98 -1.49
C TYR A 115 10.10 9.03 -0.82
N ARG A 116 10.18 8.70 0.49
CA ARG A 116 11.45 8.74 1.24
C ARG A 116 12.50 7.82 0.64
N LEU A 117 12.11 6.64 0.19
CA LEU A 117 13.03 5.74 -0.51
C LEU A 117 13.51 6.31 -1.84
N VAL A 118 12.60 6.93 -2.61
CA VAL A 118 12.97 7.57 -3.88
C VAL A 118 13.93 8.74 -3.64
N GLU A 119 13.67 9.58 -2.65
CA GLU A 119 14.53 10.70 -2.27
C GLU A 119 15.93 10.22 -1.86
N GLN A 120 15.99 9.18 -1.02
CA GLN A 120 17.23 8.56 -0.56
C GLN A 120 18.06 8.03 -1.73
N GLU A 121 17.46 7.20 -2.61
CA GLU A 121 18.16 6.59 -3.74
C GLU A 121 18.48 7.59 -4.86
N ALA A 122 17.71 8.67 -4.97
CA ALA A 122 18.01 9.77 -5.88
C ALA A 122 19.13 10.68 -5.33
N ASN A 123 19.47 10.58 -4.03
CA ASN A 123 20.43 11.42 -3.33
C ASN A 123 20.11 12.93 -3.46
N VAL A 124 18.86 13.28 -3.18
CA VAL A 124 18.35 14.67 -3.30
C VAL A 124 18.97 15.54 -2.21
N LYS A 125 19.51 16.70 -2.58
CA LYS A 125 20.12 17.66 -1.65
C LYS A 125 19.73 19.10 -2.00
N GLY A 126 19.66 19.94 -0.96
CA GLY A 126 19.48 21.40 -1.13
C GLY A 126 18.15 21.83 -1.71
N LYS A 127 17.11 21.00 -1.62
CA LYS A 127 15.75 21.31 -2.10
C LYS A 127 14.81 21.58 -0.93
N GLN A 128 13.90 22.54 -1.10
CA GLN A 128 12.76 22.68 -0.20
C GLN A 128 11.78 21.54 -0.46
N ARG A 129 11.26 20.88 0.57
CA ARG A 129 10.33 19.76 0.45
C ARG A 129 9.04 20.10 1.21
N ARG A 130 7.92 19.96 0.54
CA ARG A 130 6.59 20.24 1.06
C ARG A 130 5.72 19.01 0.93
N ARG A 131 5.17 18.52 2.02
CA ARG A 131 4.26 17.37 2.04
C ARG A 131 2.82 17.84 1.84
N VAL A 132 2.23 17.41 0.76
CA VAL A 132 0.80 17.60 0.47
C VAL A 132 0.02 16.49 1.17
N TRP A 133 -0.97 16.87 1.97
CA TRP A 133 -1.81 15.93 2.71
C TRP A 133 -3.28 16.17 2.36
N ILE A 134 -3.88 15.21 1.66
CA ILE A 134 -5.25 15.31 1.13
C ILE A 134 -5.99 13.99 1.37
N ASP A 135 -7.29 14.09 1.58
CA ASP A 135 -8.18 12.94 1.82
C ASP A 135 -8.95 12.52 0.56
N SER A 136 -8.99 13.39 -0.45
CA SER A 136 -9.58 13.11 -1.76
C SER A 136 -8.83 13.81 -2.88
N GLN A 137 -9.11 13.44 -4.14
CA GLN A 137 -8.45 14.01 -5.34
C GLN A 137 -9.36 15.00 -6.07
N THR A 138 -10.28 15.66 -5.36
CA THR A 138 -11.07 16.76 -5.96
C THR A 138 -10.18 17.99 -6.20
N GLU A 139 -10.56 18.83 -7.16
CA GLU A 139 -9.80 20.04 -7.50
C GLU A 139 -9.60 20.95 -6.28
N GLU A 140 -10.66 21.19 -5.51
CA GLU A 140 -10.62 22.03 -4.31
C GLU A 140 -9.66 21.45 -3.26
N GLU A 141 -9.70 20.14 -3.04
CA GLU A 141 -8.89 19.47 -2.04
C GLU A 141 -7.39 19.46 -2.44
N ILE A 142 -7.09 19.26 -3.72
CA ILE A 142 -5.72 19.36 -4.25
C ILE A 142 -5.17 20.77 -4.06
N ILE A 143 -5.95 21.81 -4.44
CA ILE A 143 -5.53 23.22 -4.30
C ILE A 143 -5.31 23.54 -2.82
N ARG A 144 -6.22 23.11 -1.93
CA ARG A 144 -6.10 23.29 -0.48
C ARG A 144 -4.83 22.61 0.03
N GLY A 145 -4.63 21.34 -0.30
CA GLY A 145 -3.48 20.55 0.17
C GLY A 145 -2.14 21.12 -0.26
N VAL A 146 -2.03 21.66 -1.48
CA VAL A 146 -0.80 22.33 -1.95
C VAL A 146 -0.55 23.63 -1.21
N ARG A 147 -1.59 24.44 -0.97
CA ARG A 147 -1.50 25.70 -0.22
C ARG A 147 -1.07 25.46 1.23
N GLU A 148 -1.60 24.43 1.86
CA GLU A 148 -1.39 24.07 3.27
C GLU A 148 -0.23 23.08 3.47
N ALA A 149 0.50 22.75 2.40
CA ALA A 149 1.59 21.78 2.45
C ALA A 149 2.64 22.18 3.49
N LYS A 150 2.92 21.28 4.39
CA LYS A 150 3.86 21.44 5.50
C LYS A 150 5.26 21.03 5.09
N ASP A 151 6.26 21.43 5.87
CA ASP A 151 7.61 20.94 5.69
C ASP A 151 7.64 19.40 5.86
N LEU A 152 8.43 18.74 5.03
CA LEU A 152 8.49 17.27 5.03
C LEU A 152 8.99 16.71 6.37
N SER A 153 9.80 17.49 7.12
CA SER A 153 10.31 17.06 8.44
C SER A 153 9.21 16.90 9.49
N GLU A 154 8.07 17.54 9.35
CA GLU A 154 6.92 17.31 10.26
C GLU A 154 6.38 15.86 10.19
N TYR A 155 6.75 15.13 9.15
CA TYR A 155 6.35 13.74 8.92
C TYR A 155 7.47 12.71 9.22
N ASP A 156 8.57 13.13 9.86
CA ASP A 156 9.71 12.23 10.13
C ASP A 156 9.34 11.06 11.04
N ASN A 157 8.48 11.27 12.04
CA ASN A 157 7.99 10.18 12.89
C ASN A 157 7.11 9.19 12.11
N LEU A 158 6.31 9.69 11.18
CA LEU A 158 5.51 8.84 10.28
C LEU A 158 6.42 8.03 9.36
N ALA A 159 7.44 8.66 8.80
CA ALA A 159 8.45 8.00 7.97
C ALA A 159 9.19 6.92 8.77
N ALA A 160 9.65 7.22 9.99
CA ALA A 160 10.30 6.24 10.87
C ALA A 160 9.41 5.02 11.16
N SER A 161 8.12 5.26 11.46
CA SER A 161 7.11 4.19 11.62
C SER A 161 6.96 3.34 10.36
N ALA A 162 6.96 3.96 9.17
CA ALA A 162 6.85 3.27 7.90
C ALA A 162 8.09 2.40 7.60
N TYR A 163 9.30 2.93 7.85
CA TYR A 163 10.56 2.19 7.71
C TYR A 163 10.62 0.99 8.66
N LEU A 164 10.24 1.16 9.93
CA LEU A 164 10.22 0.07 10.91
C LEU A 164 9.26 -1.04 10.48
N ARG A 165 8.05 -0.68 10.06
CA ARG A 165 7.06 -1.64 9.57
C ARG A 165 7.57 -2.41 8.35
N ALA A 166 8.17 -1.72 7.38
CA ALA A 166 8.72 -2.35 6.19
C ALA A 166 9.86 -3.33 6.52
N LYS A 167 10.76 -2.96 7.45
CA LYS A 167 11.84 -3.83 7.92
C LYS A 167 11.30 -5.05 8.65
N GLU A 168 10.29 -4.88 9.50
CA GLU A 168 9.62 -6.00 10.19
C GLU A 168 9.00 -6.97 9.18
N ASP A 169 8.20 -6.47 8.24
CA ASP A 169 7.56 -7.28 7.20
C ASP A 169 8.61 -8.01 6.33
N TYR A 170 9.71 -7.34 6.00
CA TYR A 170 10.82 -7.92 5.25
C TYR A 170 11.49 -9.07 6.01
N LEU A 171 11.86 -8.85 7.27
CA LEU A 171 12.55 -9.85 8.09
C LEU A 171 11.64 -11.07 8.35
N MET A 172 10.40 -10.83 8.72
CA MET A 172 9.41 -11.88 8.93
C MET A 172 9.16 -12.66 7.63
N GLY A 173 8.90 -11.93 6.54
CA GLY A 173 8.61 -12.52 5.24
C GLY A 173 9.74 -13.40 4.74
N ILE A 174 10.98 -12.90 4.72
CA ILE A 174 12.14 -13.64 4.20
C ILE A 174 12.44 -14.87 5.05
N ASN A 175 12.55 -14.71 6.36
CA ASN A 175 12.98 -15.80 7.23
C ASN A 175 11.91 -16.91 7.32
N PHE A 176 10.67 -16.56 7.61
CA PHE A 176 9.62 -17.58 7.77
C PHE A 176 9.22 -18.23 6.45
N SER A 177 9.21 -17.50 5.32
CA SER A 177 8.96 -18.10 4.02
C SER A 177 10.04 -19.13 3.65
N ARG A 178 11.30 -18.82 3.93
CA ARG A 178 12.40 -19.77 3.69
C ARG A 178 12.31 -21.00 4.59
N VAL A 179 12.10 -20.81 5.91
CA VAL A 179 11.94 -21.92 6.87
C VAL A 179 10.80 -22.84 6.45
N LEU A 180 9.61 -22.30 6.21
CA LEU A 180 8.45 -23.12 5.85
C LEU A 180 8.63 -23.82 4.50
N THR A 181 9.19 -23.11 3.52
CA THR A 181 9.47 -23.72 2.20
C THR A 181 10.47 -24.84 2.29
N LEU A 182 11.57 -24.66 3.03
CA LEU A 182 12.59 -25.71 3.21
C LEU A 182 12.04 -26.93 3.97
N LYS A 183 11.21 -26.69 4.99
CA LYS A 183 10.67 -27.76 5.84
C LYS A 183 9.48 -28.48 5.22
N TYR A 184 8.56 -27.76 4.61
CA TYR A 184 7.27 -28.31 4.18
C TYR A 184 7.03 -28.23 2.67
N GLY A 185 7.83 -27.43 1.94
CA GLY A 185 7.67 -27.24 0.49
C GLY A 185 7.66 -28.56 -0.30
N PRO A 186 8.58 -29.52 -0.05
CA PRO A 186 8.56 -30.81 -0.76
C PRO A 186 7.27 -31.62 -0.53
N ALA A 187 6.76 -31.65 0.70
CA ALA A 187 5.53 -32.40 1.02
C ALA A 187 4.30 -31.73 0.36
N VAL A 188 4.23 -30.40 0.39
CA VAL A 188 3.15 -29.64 -0.28
C VAL A 188 3.23 -29.81 -1.80
N ALA A 189 4.41 -29.72 -2.39
CA ALA A 189 4.60 -29.94 -3.83
C ALA A 189 4.15 -31.35 -4.26
N SER A 190 4.52 -32.38 -3.49
CA SER A 190 4.06 -33.75 -3.72
C SER A 190 2.55 -33.91 -3.64
N TYR A 191 1.92 -33.30 -2.63
CA TYR A 191 0.47 -33.32 -2.46
C TYR A 191 -0.28 -32.62 -3.61
N LEU A 192 0.29 -31.49 -4.11
CA LEU A 192 -0.30 -30.72 -5.21
C LEU A 192 0.09 -31.24 -6.59
N HIS A 193 0.90 -32.30 -6.68
CA HIS A 193 1.48 -32.82 -7.94
C HIS A 193 2.28 -31.75 -8.73
N GLU A 194 2.93 -30.85 -8.00
CA GLU A 194 3.75 -29.78 -8.55
C GLU A 194 5.24 -30.08 -8.37
N LYS A 195 6.08 -29.52 -9.27
CA LYS A 195 7.52 -29.70 -9.19
C LYS A 195 8.14 -29.00 -7.97
N ARG A 196 7.53 -27.92 -7.52
CA ARG A 196 8.00 -27.08 -6.42
C ARG A 196 6.85 -26.30 -5.80
N ALA A 197 6.85 -26.20 -4.46
CA ALA A 197 5.94 -25.31 -3.74
C ALA A 197 6.76 -24.33 -2.90
N VAL A 198 6.49 -23.04 -3.03
CA VAL A 198 7.04 -21.98 -2.18
C VAL A 198 5.95 -21.53 -1.22
N LEU A 199 6.24 -21.61 0.08
CA LEU A 199 5.31 -21.23 1.14
C LEU A 199 5.65 -19.81 1.59
N SER A 200 4.92 -18.84 1.07
CA SER A 200 5.11 -17.43 1.43
C SER A 200 4.43 -17.10 2.75
N VAL A 201 5.13 -16.38 3.60
CA VAL A 201 4.62 -15.83 4.85
C VAL A 201 4.61 -14.32 4.78
N GLY A 202 3.50 -13.74 5.14
CA GLY A 202 3.35 -12.28 5.22
C GLY A 202 2.20 -11.96 6.18
N ARG A 203 2.30 -10.87 6.87
CA ARG A 203 1.35 -10.49 7.92
C ARG A 203 -0.11 -10.49 7.43
N VAL A 204 -0.39 -9.84 6.32
CA VAL A 204 -1.74 -9.79 5.76
C VAL A 204 -2.12 -11.12 5.11
N MET A 205 -1.26 -11.66 4.27
CA MET A 205 -1.53 -12.89 3.51
C MET A 205 -1.79 -14.09 4.44
N THR A 206 -1.02 -14.25 5.51
CA THR A 206 -1.19 -15.35 6.47
C THR A 206 -2.50 -15.21 7.25
N CYS A 207 -2.88 -13.99 7.64
CA CYS A 207 -4.16 -13.75 8.31
C CYS A 207 -5.34 -14.05 7.38
N VAL A 208 -5.30 -13.58 6.14
CA VAL A 208 -6.36 -13.82 5.14
C VAL A 208 -6.49 -15.32 4.85
N LEU A 209 -5.38 -16.03 4.66
CA LEU A 209 -5.40 -17.49 4.49
C LEU A 209 -6.03 -18.18 5.70
N GLY A 210 -5.67 -17.76 6.92
CA GLY A 210 -6.28 -18.29 8.14
C GLY A 210 -7.79 -18.06 8.20
N MET A 211 -8.27 -16.90 7.76
CA MET A 211 -9.71 -16.61 7.67
C MET A 211 -10.41 -17.52 6.66
N VAL A 212 -9.84 -17.69 5.47
CA VAL A 212 -10.38 -18.59 4.43
C VAL A 212 -10.43 -20.03 4.92
N VAL A 213 -9.34 -20.54 5.50
CA VAL A 213 -9.28 -21.92 6.04
C VAL A 213 -10.31 -22.13 7.15
N ARG A 214 -10.49 -21.14 8.04
CA ARG A 214 -11.52 -21.21 9.09
C ARG A 214 -12.91 -21.28 8.47
N ARG A 215 -13.19 -20.42 7.50
CA ARG A 215 -14.48 -20.42 6.81
C ARG A 215 -14.76 -21.73 6.08
N GLU A 216 -13.78 -22.28 5.40
CA GLU A 216 -13.91 -23.61 4.76
C GLU A 216 -14.22 -24.72 5.77
N ARG A 217 -13.59 -24.69 6.93
CA ARG A 217 -13.86 -25.65 8.02
C ARG A 217 -15.30 -25.48 8.54
N GLU A 218 -15.75 -24.25 8.76
CA GLU A 218 -17.13 -23.97 9.17
C GLU A 218 -18.15 -24.50 8.13
N ILE A 219 -17.89 -24.28 6.84
CA ILE A 219 -18.77 -24.76 5.75
C ILE A 219 -18.82 -26.29 5.75
N ARG A 220 -17.66 -26.98 5.88
CA ARG A 220 -17.58 -28.44 5.90
C ARG A 220 -18.24 -29.08 7.13
N SER A 221 -18.22 -28.39 8.25
CA SER A 221 -18.82 -28.85 9.51
C SER A 221 -20.23 -28.29 9.72
N PHE A 222 -20.78 -27.58 8.76
CA PHE A 222 -22.09 -26.93 8.89
C PHE A 222 -23.20 -27.95 9.03
N VAL A 223 -23.95 -27.84 10.11
CA VAL A 223 -25.18 -28.64 10.36
C VAL A 223 -26.38 -27.71 10.19
N LYS A 224 -27.28 -28.08 9.28
CA LYS A 224 -28.53 -27.34 9.12
C LYS A 224 -29.34 -27.38 10.41
N THR A 225 -29.61 -26.20 10.96
CA THR A 225 -30.48 -26.01 12.11
C THR A 225 -31.69 -25.21 11.67
N PRO A 226 -32.93 -25.66 11.96
CA PRO A 226 -34.13 -24.89 11.68
C PRO A 226 -34.10 -23.63 12.59
N PHE A 227 -34.55 -22.53 12.04
CA PHE A 227 -34.75 -21.28 12.77
C PHE A 227 -36.02 -20.59 12.30
N TYR A 228 -36.56 -19.74 13.13
CA TYR A 228 -37.77 -19.00 12.84
C TYR A 228 -37.52 -17.51 12.99
N ARG A 229 -38.23 -16.72 12.19
CA ARG A 229 -38.26 -15.26 12.31
C ARG A 229 -39.71 -14.86 12.60
N VAL A 230 -39.91 -13.94 13.52
CA VAL A 230 -41.23 -13.39 13.80
C VAL A 230 -41.34 -12.07 13.06
N LEU A 231 -42.24 -12.07 12.06
CA LEU A 231 -42.53 -10.90 11.23
C LEU A 231 -43.94 -10.43 11.58
N GLY A 232 -44.12 -9.14 11.85
CA GLY A 232 -45.43 -8.52 12.06
C GLY A 232 -45.69 -7.47 10.99
N THR A 233 -46.92 -7.42 10.52
CA THR A 233 -47.44 -6.33 9.68
C THR A 233 -48.48 -5.57 10.48
N PHE A 234 -48.25 -4.29 10.67
CA PHE A 234 -49.11 -3.43 11.48
C PHE A 234 -49.78 -2.39 10.57
N HIS A 235 -51.08 -2.20 10.75
CA HIS A 235 -51.81 -1.12 10.10
C HIS A 235 -51.67 0.15 10.92
N VAL A 236 -51.43 1.28 10.28
CA VAL A 236 -51.35 2.58 10.93
C VAL A 236 -52.79 3.12 11.09
N PRO A 237 -53.29 3.32 12.32
CA PRO A 237 -54.65 3.85 12.54
C PRO A 237 -54.80 5.23 11.87
N GLY A 238 -55.92 5.42 11.13
CA GLY A 238 -56.25 6.68 10.46
C GLY A 238 -55.66 6.88 9.08
N THR A 239 -55.04 5.84 8.49
CA THR A 239 -54.57 5.85 7.12
C THR A 239 -55.15 4.63 6.39
N GLU A 240 -55.82 4.83 5.23
CA GLU A 240 -56.53 3.76 4.54
C GLU A 240 -55.63 2.63 3.99
N ASP A 241 -54.34 2.88 3.69
CA ASP A 241 -53.45 1.89 3.06
C ASP A 241 -51.99 1.84 3.58
N SER A 242 -51.72 2.43 4.77
CA SER A 242 -50.36 2.42 5.29
C SER A 242 -50.11 1.23 6.21
N THR A 243 -49.16 0.36 5.82
CA THR A 243 -48.71 -0.76 6.66
C THR A 243 -47.24 -0.63 6.97
N ILE A 244 -46.86 -1.02 8.20
CA ILE A 244 -45.46 -1.12 8.64
C ILE A 244 -45.14 -2.59 8.84
N SER A 245 -44.13 -3.09 8.11
CA SER A 245 -43.57 -4.42 8.38
C SER A 245 -42.42 -4.32 9.36
N ALA A 246 -42.46 -5.09 10.41
CA ALA A 246 -41.43 -5.11 11.44
C ALA A 246 -40.99 -6.55 11.74
N GLU A 247 -39.75 -6.72 12.07
CA GLU A 247 -39.18 -7.97 12.55
C GLU A 247 -38.95 -7.87 14.07
N TRP A 248 -39.49 -8.79 14.82
CA TRP A 248 -39.26 -8.83 16.26
C TRP A 248 -37.82 -9.28 16.56
N LYS A 249 -37.16 -8.58 17.48
CA LYS A 249 -35.86 -8.96 18.03
C LYS A 249 -36.01 -9.30 19.48
N ALA A 250 -35.34 -10.36 19.93
CA ALA A 250 -35.23 -10.68 21.33
C ALA A 250 -34.48 -9.60 22.12
N VAL A 251 -34.55 -9.64 23.45
CA VAL A 251 -33.90 -8.68 24.34
C VAL A 251 -32.38 -8.64 24.16
N ASP A 252 -31.77 -9.78 23.78
CA ASP A 252 -30.35 -9.90 23.44
C ASP A 252 -29.99 -9.42 21.99
N GLY A 253 -30.98 -8.93 21.23
CA GLY A 253 -30.82 -8.52 19.86
C GLY A 253 -30.87 -9.64 18.82
N SER A 254 -31.07 -10.89 19.23
CA SER A 254 -31.25 -12.03 18.34
C SER A 254 -32.47 -11.84 17.43
N ARG A 255 -32.32 -12.20 16.14
CA ARG A 255 -33.38 -12.18 15.13
C ARG A 255 -33.90 -13.56 14.79
N TYR A 256 -33.18 -14.59 15.22
CA TYR A 256 -33.44 -15.96 14.84
C TYR A 256 -33.70 -16.79 16.07
N PHE A 257 -34.77 -17.56 16.02
CA PHE A 257 -35.24 -18.37 17.16
C PHE A 257 -35.06 -19.84 16.74
N GLY A 258 -34.39 -20.60 17.58
CA GLY A 258 -34.34 -22.05 17.47
C GLY A 258 -35.65 -22.70 17.90
N THR A 259 -35.78 -23.98 17.63
CA THR A 259 -36.89 -24.80 18.15
C THR A 259 -36.66 -25.12 19.61
#